data_4461bd5220dee1d66e5bd7c23d91b756
#
_entry.id   4461bd5220dee1d66e5bd7c23d91b756
#
_cell.length_a   1.000
_cell.length_b   1.000
_cell.length_c   1.000
_cell.angle_alpha   90.00
_cell.angle_beta   90.00
_cell.angle_gamma   90.00
#
_symmetry.space_group_name_H-M   'P 1'
#
loop_
_entity.id
_entity.type
_entity.pdbx_description
1 polymer ?
#
loop_
_entity_poly.entity_id
_entity_poly.type
_entity_poly.pdbx_seq_one_letter_code
_entity_poly.pdbx_strand_id
1 'polypeptide(L)'
;MESPPHMYIRGRPGERKLTMYDIIIIGGGPAGLTAALYARRANKTVLILEKETFGGQITFSPKVENIPGFAAVSGNEFAEKLVDQVLAQGADVESAEATAVEAGKEPDGGFIVTADGQAYTARAVIVATGARHRLLGLDREEDLIGNGISFCAVCDGAFYADRPVAVVGGGNSALQEALLLADTAARVTVVQNLDFLTGEQKLQEQLSQRENVEVITGHVVDALFGEDALTGIRIRRVSDGVTTDLSVDGLFVAVGLVPQNTTFANILTLDPWGYAEADESCTTSVPGVFVAGDCRRKRIRQVTTAAADGAVAALAACDYLDQKGQS
;
A
#
# COMPACT_ATOMS: atom_id res chain seq x y z
N MET A 1 27.58 -11.86 -12.78
CA MET A 1 26.33 -11.15 -13.03
C MET A 1 25.44 -12.12 -13.79
N GLU A 2 24.70 -12.93 -13.07
CA GLU A 2 23.72 -13.84 -13.66
C GLU A 2 22.37 -13.13 -13.65
N SER A 3 21.71 -13.10 -14.80
CA SER A 3 20.38 -12.53 -14.99
C SER A 3 19.37 -13.25 -14.09
N PRO A 4 18.35 -12.55 -13.53
CA PRO A 4 17.34 -13.20 -12.71
C PRO A 4 16.59 -14.25 -13.54
N PRO A 5 16.16 -15.36 -12.92
CA PRO A 5 15.48 -16.43 -13.62
C PRO A 5 14.15 -15.93 -14.20
N HIS A 6 13.96 -16.17 -15.46
CA HIS A 6 12.71 -15.89 -16.18
C HIS A 6 11.52 -16.52 -15.46
N MET A 7 10.61 -15.68 -15.05
CA MET A 7 9.33 -16.00 -14.47
C MET A 7 8.55 -16.94 -15.42
N TYR A 8 8.19 -18.11 -14.93
CA TYR A 8 7.51 -19.15 -15.70
C TYR A 8 6.12 -18.69 -16.14
N ILE A 9 5.99 -18.25 -17.40
CA ILE A 9 4.69 -18.14 -18.06
C ILE A 9 4.32 -19.55 -18.53
N ARG A 10 3.38 -20.23 -17.86
CA ARG A 10 2.76 -21.44 -18.41
C ARG A 10 1.69 -21.05 -19.40
N GLY A 11 2.00 -21.11 -20.69
CA GLY A 11 1.01 -21.03 -21.76
C GLY A 11 1.61 -20.68 -23.10
N ARG A 12 1.57 -21.62 -24.08
CA ARG A 12 1.91 -21.35 -25.48
C ARG A 12 0.89 -20.35 -26.07
N PRO A 13 1.30 -19.39 -26.92
CA PRO A 13 0.36 -18.54 -27.67
C PRO A 13 -0.42 -19.40 -28.67
N GLY A 14 -1.76 -19.34 -28.62
CA GLY A 14 -2.65 -19.92 -29.60
C GLY A 14 -3.54 -21.05 -29.05
N GLU A 15 -4.71 -20.73 -28.55
CA GLU A 15 -5.78 -21.54 -27.96
C GLU A 15 -5.81 -21.54 -26.42
N ARG A 16 -5.98 -20.37 -25.77
CA ARG A 16 -6.51 -20.36 -24.41
C ARG A 16 -8.04 -20.44 -24.48
N LYS A 17 -8.60 -21.65 -24.22
CA LYS A 17 -9.95 -21.71 -23.67
C LYS A 17 -9.99 -20.71 -22.51
N LEU A 18 -11.01 -19.85 -22.47
CA LEU A 18 -11.29 -18.99 -21.31
C LEU A 18 -11.44 -19.91 -20.10
N THR A 19 -10.36 -20.11 -19.35
CA THR A 19 -10.38 -20.92 -18.12
C THR A 19 -11.01 -20.05 -17.07
N MET A 20 -12.18 -20.45 -16.57
CA MET A 20 -12.84 -19.74 -15.48
C MET A 20 -12.11 -20.06 -14.19
N TYR A 21 -11.55 -19.03 -13.54
CA TYR A 21 -11.00 -19.13 -12.21
C TYR A 21 -12.10 -19.12 -11.16
N ASP A 22 -11.87 -19.75 -10.03
CA ASP A 22 -12.74 -19.58 -8.88
C ASP A 22 -12.61 -18.15 -8.35
N ILE A 23 -11.37 -17.65 -8.24
CA ILE A 23 -11.08 -16.32 -7.72
C ILE A 23 -10.02 -15.64 -8.57
N ILE A 24 -10.29 -14.40 -9.00
CA ILE A 24 -9.24 -13.48 -9.50
C ILE A 24 -8.95 -12.45 -8.43
N ILE A 25 -7.67 -12.23 -8.17
CA ILE A 25 -7.16 -11.25 -7.20
C ILE A 25 -6.47 -10.13 -7.96
N ILE A 26 -6.87 -8.90 -7.71
CA ILE A 26 -6.32 -7.70 -8.34
C ILE A 26 -5.42 -6.99 -7.35
N GLY A 27 -4.11 -7.08 -7.57
CA GLY A 27 -3.05 -6.57 -6.72
C GLY A 27 -2.23 -7.68 -6.06
N GLY A 28 -0.92 -7.64 -6.28
CA GLY A 28 0.07 -8.61 -5.80
C GLY A 28 0.84 -8.14 -4.56
N GLY A 29 0.26 -7.25 -3.75
CA GLY A 29 0.81 -6.87 -2.45
C GLY A 29 0.54 -7.91 -1.36
N PRO A 30 0.94 -7.65 -0.09
CA PRO A 30 0.78 -8.59 1.02
C PRO A 30 -0.67 -9.09 1.21
N ALA A 31 -1.66 -8.25 0.97
CA ALA A 31 -3.08 -8.64 1.04
C ALA A 31 -3.45 -9.64 -0.06
N GLY A 32 -3.11 -9.32 -1.32
CA GLY A 32 -3.45 -10.19 -2.46
C GLY A 32 -2.69 -11.52 -2.43
N LEU A 33 -1.39 -11.50 -2.13
CA LEU A 33 -0.59 -12.73 -1.99
C LEU A 33 -1.10 -13.61 -0.84
N THR A 34 -1.45 -13.01 0.30
CA THR A 34 -2.05 -13.78 1.40
C THR A 34 -3.42 -14.34 1.01
N ALA A 35 -4.26 -13.57 0.31
CA ALA A 35 -5.55 -14.06 -0.18
C ALA A 35 -5.37 -15.27 -1.10
N ALA A 36 -4.42 -15.20 -2.04
CA ALA A 36 -4.10 -16.31 -2.92
C ALA A 36 -3.67 -17.57 -2.16
N LEU A 37 -2.79 -17.41 -1.18
CA LEU A 37 -2.34 -18.51 -0.33
C LEU A 37 -3.51 -19.22 0.36
N TYR A 38 -4.42 -18.47 0.98
CA TYR A 38 -5.57 -19.04 1.69
C TYR A 38 -6.57 -19.70 0.73
N ALA A 39 -6.87 -19.04 -0.39
CA ALA A 39 -7.78 -19.60 -1.41
C ALA A 39 -7.23 -20.89 -2.04
N ARG A 40 -5.92 -20.94 -2.33
CA ARG A 40 -5.27 -22.16 -2.84
C ARG A 40 -5.31 -23.30 -1.83
N ARG A 41 -5.08 -23.00 -0.56
CA ARG A 41 -5.21 -24.00 0.54
C ARG A 41 -6.64 -24.51 0.70
N ALA A 42 -7.65 -23.71 0.29
CA ALA A 42 -9.06 -24.14 0.20
C ALA A 42 -9.41 -24.79 -1.17
N ASN A 43 -8.40 -25.24 -1.94
CA ASN A 43 -8.53 -25.88 -3.24
C ASN A 43 -9.26 -25.03 -4.32
N LYS A 44 -9.25 -23.71 -4.22
CA LYS A 44 -9.80 -22.84 -5.27
C LYS A 44 -8.72 -22.55 -6.33
N THR A 45 -9.13 -22.45 -7.58
CA THR A 45 -8.26 -21.97 -8.67
C THR A 45 -8.14 -20.45 -8.59
N VAL A 46 -6.89 -19.94 -8.60
CA VAL A 46 -6.59 -18.53 -8.35
C VAL A 46 -5.68 -17.96 -9.42
N LEU A 47 -6.03 -16.78 -9.92
CA LEU A 47 -5.15 -15.92 -10.71
C LEU A 47 -4.91 -14.62 -9.94
N ILE A 48 -3.66 -14.18 -9.84
CA ILE A 48 -3.27 -12.87 -9.33
C ILE A 48 -2.82 -12.00 -10.50
N LEU A 49 -3.39 -10.80 -10.60
CA LEU A 49 -2.99 -9.78 -11.56
C LEU A 49 -2.26 -8.64 -10.81
N GLU A 50 -1.01 -8.35 -11.17
CA GLU A 50 -0.21 -7.26 -10.60
C GLU A 50 0.38 -6.43 -11.72
N LYS A 51 0.19 -5.11 -11.65
CA LYS A 51 0.61 -4.19 -12.72
C LYS A 51 2.07 -3.73 -12.62
N GLU A 52 2.66 -3.81 -11.43
CA GLU A 52 4.01 -3.32 -11.17
C GLU A 52 4.91 -4.45 -10.63
N THR A 53 5.20 -4.42 -9.35
CA THR A 53 6.06 -5.39 -8.69
C THR A 53 5.27 -6.19 -7.66
N PHE A 54 5.37 -7.52 -7.72
CA PHE A 54 4.83 -8.37 -6.66
C PHE A 54 5.49 -8.03 -5.31
N GLY A 55 4.65 -7.86 -4.28
CA GLY A 55 5.02 -7.36 -2.98
C GLY A 55 4.42 -5.97 -2.70
N GLY A 56 4.16 -5.16 -3.73
CA GLY A 56 3.59 -3.82 -3.58
C GLY A 56 4.49 -2.88 -2.78
N GLN A 57 3.92 -1.97 -2.01
CA GLN A 57 4.66 -0.88 -1.33
C GLN A 57 5.74 -1.36 -0.35
N ILE A 58 5.67 -2.59 0.18
CA ILE A 58 6.69 -3.10 1.11
C ILE A 58 8.07 -3.21 0.46
N THR A 59 8.15 -3.40 -0.86
CA THR A 59 9.40 -3.56 -1.60
C THR A 59 10.31 -2.33 -1.54
N PHE A 60 9.77 -1.16 -1.25
CA PHE A 60 10.55 0.07 -1.05
C PHE A 60 11.24 0.15 0.32
N SER A 61 10.89 -0.72 1.27
CA SER A 61 11.48 -0.71 2.61
C SER A 61 12.77 -1.52 2.64
N PRO A 62 13.94 -0.89 2.85
CA PRO A 62 15.22 -1.60 2.90
C PRO A 62 15.33 -2.53 4.11
N LYS A 63 14.61 -2.23 5.19
CA LYS A 63 14.56 -3.01 6.42
C LYS A 63 13.20 -2.91 7.09
N VAL A 64 12.64 -4.03 7.51
CA VAL A 64 11.35 -4.15 8.18
C VAL A 64 11.54 -5.00 9.44
N GLU A 65 11.13 -4.49 10.60
CA GLU A 65 11.31 -5.12 11.92
C GLU A 65 9.99 -5.35 12.68
N ASN A 66 8.86 -5.01 12.04
CA ASN A 66 7.52 -5.09 12.64
C ASN A 66 6.61 -6.16 12.02
N ILE A 67 7.19 -7.16 11.35
CA ILE A 67 6.48 -8.34 10.86
C ILE A 67 6.74 -9.49 11.83
N PRO A 68 5.72 -10.05 12.50
CA PRO A 68 5.89 -11.19 13.40
C PRO A 68 6.56 -12.38 12.69
N GLY A 69 7.57 -12.96 13.35
CA GLY A 69 8.35 -14.08 12.81
C GLY A 69 9.69 -13.68 12.18
N PHE A 70 9.92 -12.38 11.97
CA PHE A 70 11.19 -11.84 11.49
C PHE A 70 11.76 -10.83 12.50
N ALA A 71 13.00 -11.04 12.95
CA ALA A 71 13.70 -10.02 13.73
C ALA A 71 14.03 -8.79 12.86
N ALA A 72 14.41 -9.05 11.61
CA ALA A 72 14.55 -8.06 10.54
C ALA A 72 14.50 -8.78 9.20
N VAL A 73 13.94 -8.14 8.19
CA VAL A 73 13.87 -8.64 6.82
C VAL A 73 13.79 -7.43 5.87
N SER A 74 14.35 -7.50 4.66
CA SER A 74 14.08 -6.47 3.66
C SER A 74 12.66 -6.66 3.07
N GLY A 75 12.05 -5.57 2.61
CA GLY A 75 10.74 -5.65 1.95
C GLY A 75 10.75 -6.55 0.72
N ASN A 76 11.85 -6.51 -0.06
CA ASN A 76 12.03 -7.39 -1.21
C ASN A 76 12.13 -8.87 -0.81
N GLU A 77 12.95 -9.21 0.18
CA GLU A 77 13.06 -10.59 0.67
C GLU A 77 11.71 -11.12 1.21
N PHE A 78 10.97 -10.27 1.93
CA PHE A 78 9.65 -10.62 2.40
C PHE A 78 8.68 -10.87 1.24
N ALA A 79 8.67 -10.01 0.23
CA ALA A 79 7.85 -10.15 -0.96
C ALA A 79 8.18 -11.43 -1.75
N GLU A 80 9.46 -11.71 -1.98
CA GLU A 80 9.93 -12.94 -2.64
C GLU A 80 9.43 -14.19 -1.92
N LYS A 81 9.55 -14.24 -0.58
CA LYS A 81 9.05 -15.38 0.22
C LYS A 81 7.54 -15.58 0.09
N LEU A 82 6.76 -14.48 0.03
CA LEU A 82 5.31 -14.57 -0.19
C LEU A 82 4.98 -15.09 -1.59
N VAL A 83 5.66 -14.59 -2.62
CA VAL A 83 5.46 -15.03 -4.01
C VAL A 83 5.81 -16.50 -4.15
N ASP A 84 6.97 -16.94 -3.65
CA ASP A 84 7.40 -18.34 -3.69
C ASP A 84 6.39 -19.26 -2.99
N GLN A 85 5.86 -18.83 -1.86
CA GLN A 85 4.86 -19.59 -1.11
C GLN A 85 3.56 -19.74 -1.91
N VAL A 86 3.11 -18.69 -2.56
CA VAL A 86 1.89 -18.69 -3.39
C VAL A 86 2.06 -19.57 -4.63
N LEU A 87 3.22 -19.45 -5.31
CA LEU A 87 3.55 -20.29 -6.48
C LEU A 87 3.66 -21.77 -6.11
N ALA A 88 4.26 -22.09 -4.96
CA ALA A 88 4.35 -23.47 -4.45
C ALA A 88 2.97 -24.08 -4.16
N GLN A 89 1.94 -23.26 -3.86
CA GLN A 89 0.54 -23.70 -3.74
C GLN A 89 -0.18 -23.79 -5.09
N GLY A 90 0.47 -23.44 -6.19
CA GLY A 90 -0.06 -23.57 -7.55
C GLY A 90 -1.06 -22.46 -7.94
N ALA A 91 -0.93 -21.26 -7.38
CA ALA A 91 -1.63 -20.10 -7.93
C ALA A 91 -0.98 -19.67 -9.24
N ASP A 92 -1.80 -19.17 -10.18
CA ASP A 92 -1.30 -18.48 -11.36
C ASP A 92 -1.04 -17.00 -11.02
N VAL A 93 0.06 -16.46 -11.52
CA VAL A 93 0.41 -15.05 -11.38
C VAL A 93 0.66 -14.45 -12.76
N GLU A 94 0.23 -13.22 -12.97
CA GLU A 94 0.44 -12.52 -14.24
C GLU A 94 0.75 -11.05 -13.97
N SER A 95 1.79 -10.55 -14.63
CA SER A 95 2.13 -9.12 -14.63
C SER A 95 1.24 -8.44 -15.67
N ALA A 96 0.12 -7.87 -15.20
CA ALA A 96 -0.87 -7.21 -16.06
C ALA A 96 -1.70 -6.20 -15.26
N GLU A 97 -2.02 -5.07 -15.88
CA GLU A 97 -2.88 -4.05 -15.27
C GLU A 97 -4.36 -4.38 -15.50
N ALA A 98 -5.08 -4.69 -14.41
CA ALA A 98 -6.53 -4.84 -14.47
C ALA A 98 -7.19 -3.46 -14.65
N THR A 99 -7.88 -3.30 -15.79
CA THR A 99 -8.48 -2.03 -16.21
C THR A 99 -10.00 -1.99 -16.10
N ALA A 100 -10.66 -3.15 -15.98
CA ALA A 100 -12.10 -3.23 -15.77
C ALA A 100 -12.49 -4.55 -15.08
N VAL A 101 -13.58 -4.49 -14.33
CA VAL A 101 -14.31 -5.66 -13.83
C VAL A 101 -15.79 -5.46 -14.12
N GLU A 102 -16.39 -6.43 -14.80
CA GLU A 102 -17.80 -6.40 -15.17
C GLU A 102 -18.50 -7.68 -14.68
N ALA A 103 -19.78 -7.59 -14.33
CA ALA A 103 -20.58 -8.78 -14.06
C ALA A 103 -20.73 -9.62 -15.32
N GLY A 104 -20.50 -10.93 -15.20
CA GLY A 104 -20.71 -11.88 -16.28
C GLY A 104 -22.19 -11.98 -16.68
N LYS A 105 -22.45 -12.25 -17.97
CA LYS A 105 -23.82 -12.36 -18.52
C LYS A 105 -24.42 -13.77 -18.42
N GLU A 106 -23.61 -14.74 -17.98
CA GLU A 106 -24.02 -16.13 -17.86
C GLU A 106 -24.99 -16.34 -16.67
N PRO A 107 -25.89 -17.34 -16.75
CA PRO A 107 -26.87 -17.63 -15.70
C PRO A 107 -26.24 -17.90 -14.33
N ASP A 108 -25.04 -18.47 -14.31
CA ASP A 108 -24.30 -18.77 -13.08
C ASP A 108 -23.63 -17.55 -12.45
N GLY A 109 -23.73 -16.38 -13.09
CA GLY A 109 -23.06 -15.15 -12.68
C GLY A 109 -21.55 -15.26 -12.86
N GLY A 110 -20.82 -14.45 -12.09
CA GLY A 110 -19.37 -14.38 -12.19
C GLY A 110 -18.93 -13.02 -12.70
N PHE A 111 -17.66 -12.90 -13.03
CA PHE A 111 -17.05 -11.64 -13.40
C PHE A 111 -16.14 -11.82 -14.61
N ILE A 112 -16.07 -10.79 -15.43
CA ILE A 112 -15.08 -10.63 -16.49
C ILE A 112 -14.12 -9.55 -16.02
N VAL A 113 -12.84 -9.91 -15.86
CA VAL A 113 -11.76 -9.01 -15.54
C VAL A 113 -10.95 -8.76 -16.80
N THR A 114 -10.85 -7.51 -17.22
CA THR A 114 -10.01 -7.11 -18.34
C THR A 114 -8.66 -6.61 -17.79
N ALA A 115 -7.56 -7.21 -18.27
CA ALA A 115 -6.21 -6.77 -17.93
C ALA A 115 -5.34 -6.76 -19.20
N ASP A 116 -4.67 -5.64 -19.47
CA ASP A 116 -3.85 -5.39 -20.67
C ASP A 116 -4.55 -5.80 -21.98
N GLY A 117 -5.88 -5.53 -22.06
CA GLY A 117 -6.70 -5.85 -23.20
C GLY A 117 -7.11 -7.33 -23.32
N GLN A 118 -6.69 -8.20 -22.40
CA GLN A 118 -7.10 -9.60 -22.32
C GLN A 118 -8.23 -9.75 -21.29
N ALA A 119 -9.24 -10.59 -21.62
CA ALA A 119 -10.34 -10.91 -20.71
C ALA A 119 -10.06 -12.22 -19.96
N TYR A 120 -10.29 -12.19 -18.64
CA TYR A 120 -10.26 -13.33 -17.74
C TYR A 120 -11.62 -13.50 -17.08
N THR A 121 -12.03 -14.72 -16.80
CA THR A 121 -13.32 -15.00 -16.14
C THR A 121 -13.11 -15.59 -14.76
N ALA A 122 -13.92 -15.14 -13.79
CA ALA A 122 -13.88 -15.63 -12.42
C ALA A 122 -15.27 -15.74 -11.81
N ARG A 123 -15.42 -16.61 -10.83
CA ARG A 123 -16.65 -16.73 -10.03
C ARG A 123 -16.69 -15.69 -8.89
N ALA A 124 -15.54 -15.26 -8.41
CA ALA A 124 -15.40 -14.20 -7.42
C ALA A 124 -14.15 -13.34 -7.70
N VAL A 125 -14.15 -12.10 -7.21
CA VAL A 125 -13.04 -11.15 -7.36
C VAL A 125 -12.65 -10.60 -5.99
N ILE A 126 -11.35 -10.53 -5.72
CA ILE A 126 -10.79 -9.84 -4.56
C ILE A 126 -9.98 -8.63 -5.05
N VAL A 127 -10.42 -7.42 -4.69
CA VAL A 127 -9.68 -6.20 -4.99
C VAL A 127 -8.70 -5.91 -3.86
N ALA A 128 -7.41 -5.95 -4.15
CA ALA A 128 -6.31 -5.78 -3.21
C ALA A 128 -5.27 -4.76 -3.72
N THR A 129 -5.75 -3.71 -4.39
CA THR A 129 -4.96 -2.71 -5.11
C THR A 129 -4.09 -1.81 -4.24
N GLY A 130 -4.30 -1.85 -2.92
CA GLY A 130 -3.55 -1.05 -1.96
C GLY A 130 -3.83 0.44 -2.04
N ALA A 131 -2.93 1.22 -1.45
CA ALA A 131 -2.94 2.67 -1.49
C ALA A 131 -1.51 3.17 -1.68
N ARG A 132 -1.35 4.26 -2.43
CA ARG A 132 -0.04 4.89 -2.64
C ARG A 132 0.11 6.10 -1.74
N HIS A 133 1.30 6.31 -1.24
CA HIS A 133 1.64 7.57 -0.60
C HIS A 133 1.59 8.70 -1.62
N ARG A 134 1.03 9.83 -1.18
CA ARG A 134 1.08 11.04 -1.98
C ARG A 134 2.49 11.60 -1.89
N LEU A 135 3.10 11.80 -3.04
CA LEU A 135 4.41 12.45 -3.15
C LEU A 135 4.27 13.98 -3.03
N LEU A 136 5.36 14.64 -2.70
CA LEU A 136 5.46 16.11 -2.73
C LEU A 136 5.60 16.63 -4.16
N GLY A 137 6.02 15.78 -5.10
CA GLY A 137 6.24 16.11 -6.51
C GLY A 137 7.54 16.86 -6.75
N LEU A 138 8.55 16.59 -5.93
CA LEU A 138 9.87 17.20 -6.02
C LEU A 138 10.80 16.40 -6.91
N ASP A 139 11.75 17.09 -7.51
CA ASP A 139 12.83 16.45 -8.25
C ASP A 139 13.60 15.47 -7.36
N ARG A 140 13.90 14.26 -7.87
CA ARG A 140 14.60 13.17 -7.18
C ARG A 140 13.90 12.60 -5.94
N GLU A 141 12.63 12.94 -5.69
CA GLU A 141 11.90 12.42 -4.54
C GLU A 141 11.85 10.89 -4.54
N GLU A 142 11.55 10.29 -5.71
CA GLU A 142 11.44 8.84 -5.84
C GLU A 142 12.78 8.12 -5.63
N ASP A 143 13.91 8.72 -6.04
CA ASP A 143 15.26 8.16 -5.87
C ASP A 143 15.67 8.06 -4.39
N LEU A 144 15.17 9.00 -3.57
CA LEU A 144 15.49 9.10 -2.15
C LEU A 144 14.55 8.32 -1.23
N ILE A 145 13.49 7.70 -1.78
CA ILE A 145 12.61 6.80 -1.00
C ILE A 145 13.43 5.61 -0.48
N GLY A 146 13.39 5.41 0.85
CA GLY A 146 14.21 4.40 1.54
C GLY A 146 15.65 4.85 1.82
N ASN A 147 16.11 5.96 1.20
CA ASN A 147 17.43 6.55 1.38
C ASN A 147 17.33 7.96 2.02
N GLY A 148 16.47 8.13 2.98
CA GLY A 148 16.23 9.40 3.68
C GLY A 148 14.80 9.89 3.58
N ILE A 149 14.02 9.48 2.59
CA ILE A 149 12.57 9.71 2.55
C ILE A 149 11.83 8.46 3.01
N SER A 150 10.91 8.65 3.97
CA SER A 150 10.02 7.62 4.50
C SER A 150 8.58 8.13 4.55
N PHE A 151 7.64 7.20 4.59
CA PHE A 151 6.20 7.45 4.74
C PHE A 151 5.63 6.82 6.02
N CYS A 152 6.49 6.28 6.91
CA CYS A 152 6.04 5.53 8.07
C CYS A 152 7.04 5.61 9.23
N ALA A 153 6.78 6.47 10.20
CA ALA A 153 7.65 6.57 11.40
C ALA A 153 7.66 5.29 12.24
N VAL A 154 6.55 4.53 12.28
CA VAL A 154 6.47 3.23 12.98
C VAL A 154 7.40 2.19 12.33
N CYS A 155 7.61 2.29 11.01
CA CYS A 155 8.46 1.37 10.25
C CYS A 155 9.93 1.74 10.35
N ASP A 156 10.25 3.01 10.11
CA ASP A 156 11.60 3.48 9.80
C ASP A 156 12.18 4.42 10.87
N GLY A 157 11.37 4.92 11.80
CA GLY A 157 11.79 5.92 12.78
C GLY A 157 13.01 5.52 13.60
N ALA A 158 13.15 4.23 13.92
CA ALA A 158 14.29 3.70 14.67
C ALA A 158 15.65 3.89 13.95
N PHE A 159 15.66 4.01 12.61
CA PHE A 159 16.90 4.24 11.84
C PHE A 159 17.42 5.68 11.97
N TYR A 160 16.59 6.57 12.49
CA TYR A 160 16.89 7.99 12.68
C TYR A 160 17.06 8.37 14.15
N ALA A 161 17.34 7.41 15.03
CA ALA A 161 17.68 7.68 16.42
C ALA A 161 18.88 8.64 16.50
N ASP A 162 18.78 9.63 17.39
CA ASP A 162 19.78 10.69 17.61
C ASP A 162 20.12 11.54 16.35
N ARG A 163 19.24 11.54 15.33
CA ARG A 163 19.41 12.32 14.10
C ARG A 163 18.34 13.40 13.95
N PRO A 164 18.62 14.50 13.22
CA PRO A 164 17.61 15.49 12.87
C PRO A 164 16.70 14.96 11.75
N VAL A 165 15.39 15.07 11.94
CA VAL A 165 14.38 14.65 10.95
C VAL A 165 13.35 15.75 10.71
N ALA A 166 12.69 15.70 9.54
CA ALA A 166 11.53 16.52 9.24
C ALA A 166 10.30 15.64 8.99
N VAL A 167 9.13 16.17 9.35
CA VAL A 167 7.81 15.57 9.05
C VAL A 167 7.02 16.57 8.22
N VAL A 168 6.53 16.17 7.04
CA VAL A 168 5.71 17.03 6.19
C VAL A 168 4.24 16.67 6.35
N GLY A 169 3.44 17.64 6.77
CA GLY A 169 2.01 17.52 6.99
C GLY A 169 1.59 18.10 8.34
N GLY A 170 0.29 18.32 8.52
CA GLY A 170 -0.26 18.92 9.75
C GLY A 170 -1.52 18.22 10.23
N GLY A 171 -1.90 17.09 9.63
CA GLY A 171 -3.03 16.25 10.06
C GLY A 171 -2.64 15.25 11.16
N ASN A 172 -3.62 14.47 11.63
CA ASN A 172 -3.42 13.49 12.71
C ASN A 172 -2.25 12.54 12.45
N SER A 173 -2.10 12.03 11.22
CA SER A 173 -0.99 11.13 10.87
C SER A 173 0.37 11.80 11.07
N ALA A 174 0.54 13.02 10.54
CA ALA A 174 1.80 13.76 10.67
C ALA A 174 2.14 14.05 12.14
N LEU A 175 1.15 14.47 12.96
CA LEU A 175 1.37 14.76 14.37
C LEU A 175 1.70 13.49 15.18
N GLN A 176 1.06 12.35 14.86
CA GLN A 176 1.36 11.06 15.49
C GLN A 176 2.76 10.57 15.13
N GLU A 177 3.17 10.71 13.86
CA GLU A 177 4.53 10.37 13.42
C GLU A 177 5.58 11.29 14.07
N ALA A 178 5.31 12.60 14.12
CA ALA A 178 6.22 13.55 14.77
C ALA A 178 6.39 13.26 16.27
N LEU A 179 5.31 12.90 16.98
CA LEU A 179 5.36 12.49 18.37
C LEU A 179 6.19 11.22 18.58
N LEU A 180 6.02 10.22 17.71
CA LEU A 180 6.77 8.98 17.76
C LEU A 180 8.28 9.23 17.49
N LEU A 181 8.60 10.03 16.49
CA LEU A 181 9.97 10.41 16.17
C LEU A 181 10.62 11.25 17.28
N ALA A 182 9.84 12.09 17.96
CA ALA A 182 10.34 12.90 19.07
C ALA A 182 10.84 12.07 20.27
N ASP A 183 10.43 10.81 20.38
CA ASP A 183 10.92 9.92 21.45
C ASP A 183 12.36 9.44 21.22
N THR A 184 12.86 9.48 19.97
CA THR A 184 14.16 8.89 19.61
C THR A 184 15.07 9.80 18.79
N ALA A 185 14.50 10.68 17.96
CA ALA A 185 15.28 11.59 17.11
C ALA A 185 15.89 12.76 17.93
N ALA A 186 17.04 13.24 17.49
CA ALA A 186 17.67 14.41 18.13
C ALA A 186 16.81 15.67 18.00
N ARG A 187 16.17 15.85 16.85
CA ARG A 187 15.28 16.99 16.55
C ARG A 187 14.25 16.58 15.51
N VAL A 188 13.02 17.03 15.69
CA VAL A 188 11.92 16.85 14.72
C VAL A 188 11.43 18.21 14.27
N THR A 189 11.43 18.48 12.96
CA THR A 189 10.85 19.69 12.39
C THR A 189 9.58 19.33 11.61
N VAL A 190 8.43 19.78 12.09
CA VAL A 190 7.15 19.60 11.39
C VAL A 190 6.93 20.75 10.42
N VAL A 191 6.75 20.44 9.12
CA VAL A 191 6.53 21.44 8.07
C VAL A 191 5.09 21.30 7.55
N GLN A 192 4.29 22.37 7.70
CA GLN A 192 2.89 22.41 7.28
C GLN A 192 2.66 23.57 6.31
N ASN A 193 1.95 23.28 5.21
CA ASN A 193 1.67 24.27 4.16
C ASN A 193 0.60 25.29 4.56
N LEU A 194 -0.30 24.97 5.46
CA LEU A 194 -1.30 25.90 6.02
C LEU A 194 -0.69 26.68 7.19
N ASP A 195 -1.31 27.80 7.54
CA ASP A 195 -0.89 28.62 8.68
C ASP A 195 -1.25 27.98 10.05
N PHE A 196 -1.89 26.83 10.04
CA PHE A 196 -2.33 26.09 11.22
C PHE A 196 -2.22 24.58 11.00
N LEU A 197 -2.18 23.83 12.11
CA LEU A 197 -2.25 22.37 12.10
C LEU A 197 -3.70 21.92 12.03
N THR A 198 -3.98 20.90 11.20
CA THR A 198 -5.34 20.35 11.00
C THR A 198 -5.63 19.12 11.85
N GLY A 199 -4.63 18.61 12.57
CA GLY A 199 -4.76 17.47 13.47
C GLY A 199 -5.52 17.83 14.77
N GLU A 200 -5.89 16.82 15.53
CA GLU A 200 -6.62 16.97 16.79
C GLU A 200 -5.87 17.84 17.80
N GLN A 201 -6.60 18.68 18.52
CA GLN A 201 -6.06 19.60 19.54
C GLN A 201 -5.17 18.87 20.56
N LYS A 202 -5.57 17.67 21.00
CA LYS A 202 -4.80 16.86 21.96
C LYS A 202 -3.42 16.48 21.43
N LEU A 203 -3.30 16.16 20.14
CA LEU A 203 -2.01 15.84 19.52
C LEU A 203 -1.13 17.10 19.41
N GLN A 204 -1.74 18.24 19.06
CA GLN A 204 -1.03 19.52 19.02
C GLN A 204 -0.48 19.92 20.40
N GLU A 205 -1.27 19.74 21.46
CA GLU A 205 -0.85 19.97 22.84
C GLU A 205 0.30 19.07 23.27
N GLN A 206 0.24 17.78 22.95
CA GLN A 206 1.34 16.83 23.22
C GLN A 206 2.61 17.21 22.45
N LEU A 207 2.47 17.64 21.21
CA LEU A 207 3.62 18.03 20.38
C LEU A 207 4.29 19.30 20.93
N SER A 208 3.50 20.28 21.40
CA SER A 208 4.01 21.53 21.96
C SER A 208 4.79 21.36 23.28
N GLN A 209 4.63 20.21 23.95
CA GLN A 209 5.36 19.86 25.18
C GLN A 209 6.73 19.19 24.90
N ARG A 210 7.06 18.92 23.66
CA ARG A 210 8.30 18.28 23.26
C ARG A 210 9.38 19.33 22.99
N GLU A 211 10.45 19.36 23.78
CA GLU A 211 11.53 20.33 23.64
C GLU A 211 12.34 20.19 22.35
N ASN A 212 12.37 18.96 21.79
CA ASN A 212 13.07 18.66 20.55
C ASN A 212 12.20 18.76 19.29
N VAL A 213 10.98 19.31 19.39
CA VAL A 213 10.07 19.49 18.26
C VAL A 213 9.89 20.95 17.92
N GLU A 214 10.07 21.28 16.66
CA GLU A 214 9.78 22.59 16.07
C GLU A 214 8.65 22.46 15.05
N VAL A 215 7.64 23.34 15.10
CA VAL A 215 6.54 23.37 14.13
C VAL A 215 6.64 24.62 13.27
N ILE A 216 6.76 24.45 11.98
CA ILE A 216 6.86 25.51 10.96
C ILE A 216 5.61 25.45 10.08
N THR A 217 4.69 26.37 10.27
CA THR A 217 3.47 26.52 9.47
C THR A 217 3.64 27.50 8.32
N GLY A 218 2.74 27.47 7.32
CA GLY A 218 2.79 28.34 6.15
C GLY A 218 3.98 28.07 5.21
N HIS A 219 4.59 26.86 5.27
CA HIS A 219 5.75 26.50 4.47
C HIS A 219 5.53 25.18 3.72
N VAL A 220 6.12 25.06 2.56
CA VAL A 220 6.21 23.84 1.75
C VAL A 220 7.66 23.41 1.62
N VAL A 221 7.91 22.11 1.47
CA VAL A 221 9.22 21.63 1.02
C VAL A 221 9.33 21.95 -0.46
N ASP A 222 10.44 22.57 -0.85
CA ASP A 222 10.67 23.13 -2.20
C ASP A 222 11.82 22.43 -2.93
N ALA A 223 12.77 21.85 -2.20
CA ALA A 223 13.86 21.06 -2.77
C ALA A 223 14.40 20.03 -1.77
N LEU A 224 15.02 18.99 -2.31
CA LEU A 224 15.72 17.93 -1.58
C LEU A 224 17.23 18.03 -1.84
N PHE A 225 18.06 17.77 -0.84
CA PHE A 225 19.51 17.77 -0.95
C PHE A 225 20.10 16.40 -0.66
N GLY A 226 21.16 16.05 -1.36
CA GLY A 226 21.87 14.78 -1.25
C GLY A 226 21.93 14.04 -2.59
N GLU A 227 22.94 13.19 -2.76
CA GLU A 227 23.12 12.38 -3.99
C GLU A 227 22.57 10.96 -3.79
N ASP A 228 23.17 10.17 -2.94
CA ASP A 228 22.76 8.79 -2.65
C ASP A 228 21.80 8.68 -1.47
N ALA A 229 21.80 9.68 -0.59
CA ALA A 229 20.93 9.77 0.57
C ALA A 229 20.57 11.23 0.86
N LEU A 230 19.43 11.43 1.53
CA LEU A 230 19.00 12.77 1.94
C LEU A 230 19.96 13.36 2.98
N THR A 231 20.36 14.63 2.78
CA THR A 231 21.21 15.40 3.71
C THR A 231 20.56 16.70 4.18
N GLY A 232 19.41 17.05 3.59
CA GLY A 232 18.69 18.26 3.93
C GLY A 232 17.52 18.53 2.99
N ILE A 233 16.75 19.54 3.35
CA ILE A 233 15.62 20.03 2.56
C ILE A 233 15.64 21.55 2.49
N ARG A 234 15.06 22.10 1.43
CA ARG A 234 14.69 23.52 1.36
C ARG A 234 13.22 23.65 1.65
N ILE A 235 12.87 24.51 2.57
CA ILE A 235 11.49 24.95 2.79
C ILE A 235 11.30 26.36 2.24
N ARG A 236 10.09 26.60 1.72
CA ARG A 236 9.70 27.89 1.17
C ARG A 236 8.41 28.37 1.83
N ARG A 237 8.45 29.61 2.33
CA ARG A 237 7.26 30.26 2.90
C ARG A 237 6.26 30.56 1.78
N VAL A 238 5.00 30.14 2.00
CA VAL A 238 3.94 30.27 0.97
C VAL A 238 3.59 31.73 0.69
N SER A 239 3.64 32.61 1.71
CA SER A 239 3.17 34.01 1.62
C SER A 239 4.08 34.93 0.82
N ASP A 240 5.39 34.75 0.87
CA ASP A 240 6.38 35.66 0.27
C ASP A 240 7.49 34.98 -0.53
N GLY A 241 7.50 33.63 -0.53
CA GLY A 241 8.49 32.86 -1.27
C GLY A 241 9.89 32.80 -0.64
N VAL A 242 10.07 33.31 0.56
CA VAL A 242 11.36 33.22 1.28
C VAL A 242 11.71 31.78 1.56
N THR A 243 12.94 31.39 1.25
CA THR A 243 13.44 30.02 1.43
C THR A 243 14.40 29.90 2.60
N THR A 244 14.40 28.73 3.22
CA THR A 244 15.33 28.35 4.30
C THR A 244 15.77 26.91 4.10
N ASP A 245 17.06 26.66 4.22
CA ASP A 245 17.61 25.30 4.12
C ASP A 245 17.70 24.70 5.52
N LEU A 246 17.24 23.44 5.67
CA LEU A 246 17.27 22.65 6.89
C LEU A 246 18.14 21.42 6.66
N SER A 247 19.12 21.21 7.54
CA SER A 247 19.89 19.97 7.55
C SER A 247 19.08 18.90 8.29
N VAL A 248 18.69 17.85 7.58
CA VAL A 248 17.96 16.70 8.10
C VAL A 248 18.45 15.43 7.43
N ASP A 249 18.52 14.34 8.17
CA ASP A 249 18.93 13.03 7.68
C ASP A 249 17.71 12.19 7.24
N GLY A 250 16.50 12.58 7.68
CA GLY A 250 15.25 11.92 7.35
C GLY A 250 14.11 12.89 7.08
N LEU A 251 13.31 12.57 6.07
CA LEU A 251 12.07 13.29 5.71
C LEU A 251 10.90 12.31 5.73
N PHE A 252 9.98 12.48 6.66
CA PHE A 252 8.76 11.69 6.76
C PHE A 252 7.60 12.42 6.10
N VAL A 253 7.10 11.86 5.00
CA VAL A 253 6.07 12.50 4.17
C VAL A 253 4.69 11.98 4.57
N ALA A 254 3.95 12.78 5.35
CA ALA A 254 2.64 12.43 5.91
C ALA A 254 1.50 13.31 5.32
N VAL A 255 1.49 13.48 4.00
CA VAL A 255 0.52 14.31 3.26
C VAL A 255 -0.66 13.51 2.70
N GLY A 256 -0.82 12.27 3.15
CA GLY A 256 -1.95 11.40 2.87
C GLY A 256 -1.64 10.26 1.91
N LEU A 257 -2.62 9.37 1.79
CA LEU A 257 -2.62 8.20 0.93
C LEU A 257 -3.69 8.36 -0.16
N VAL A 258 -3.45 7.75 -1.30
CA VAL A 258 -4.41 7.68 -2.42
C VAL A 258 -4.71 6.22 -2.70
N PRO A 259 -5.90 5.72 -2.35
CA PRO A 259 -6.31 4.36 -2.67
C PRO A 259 -6.45 4.17 -4.18
N GLN A 260 -6.08 2.99 -4.69
CA GLN A 260 -6.06 2.70 -6.12
C GLN A 260 -7.36 2.00 -6.57
N ASN A 261 -8.53 2.58 -6.23
CA ASN A 261 -9.85 1.96 -6.44
C ASN A 261 -10.68 2.58 -7.56
N THR A 262 -10.28 3.75 -8.09
CA THR A 262 -11.11 4.52 -9.04
C THR A 262 -11.53 3.69 -10.25
N THR A 263 -10.65 2.84 -10.76
CA THR A 263 -10.91 1.93 -11.88
C THR A 263 -12.06 0.95 -11.60
N PHE A 264 -12.31 0.63 -10.32
CA PHE A 264 -13.29 -0.37 -9.89
C PHE A 264 -14.51 0.23 -9.21
N ALA A 265 -14.76 1.54 -9.37
CA ALA A 265 -15.89 2.25 -8.78
C ALA A 265 -17.26 1.73 -9.25
N ASN A 266 -17.30 1.00 -10.36
CA ASN A 266 -18.53 0.35 -10.89
C ASN A 266 -18.94 -0.90 -10.09
N ILE A 267 -18.02 -1.51 -9.33
CA ILE A 267 -18.27 -2.70 -8.51
C ILE A 267 -17.96 -2.49 -7.03
N LEU A 268 -17.45 -1.31 -6.65
CA LEU A 268 -17.12 -0.95 -5.27
C LEU A 268 -17.89 0.31 -4.85
N THR A 269 -18.42 0.30 -3.64
CA THR A 269 -18.84 1.53 -2.99
C THR A 269 -17.60 2.19 -2.39
N LEU A 270 -17.34 3.44 -2.80
CA LEU A 270 -16.17 4.20 -2.34
C LEU A 270 -16.61 5.30 -1.37
N ASP A 271 -15.80 5.53 -0.34
CA ASP A 271 -15.94 6.67 0.54
C ASP A 271 -15.47 7.98 -0.15
N PRO A 272 -15.69 9.17 0.45
CA PRO A 272 -15.27 10.46 -0.15
C PRO A 272 -13.76 10.58 -0.41
N TRP A 273 -12.92 9.72 0.18
CA TRP A 273 -11.47 9.68 -0.03
C TRP A 273 -11.04 8.60 -1.02
N GLY A 274 -12.01 7.84 -1.60
CA GLY A 274 -11.76 6.80 -2.58
C GLY A 274 -11.46 5.40 -2.00
N TYR A 275 -11.57 5.21 -0.68
CA TYR A 275 -11.42 3.89 -0.06
C TYR A 275 -12.68 3.04 -0.26
N ALA A 276 -12.48 1.76 -0.54
CA ALA A 276 -13.60 0.83 -0.69
C ALA A 276 -14.25 0.53 0.67
N GLU A 277 -15.57 0.66 0.73
CA GLU A 277 -16.35 0.29 1.89
C GLU A 277 -16.52 -1.23 1.95
N ALA A 278 -16.16 -1.82 3.08
CA ALA A 278 -16.36 -3.21 3.41
C ALA A 278 -16.43 -3.38 4.93
N ASP A 279 -17.07 -4.47 5.35
CA ASP A 279 -17.15 -4.85 6.75
C ASP A 279 -15.87 -5.58 7.23
N GLU A 280 -15.90 -6.07 8.46
CA GLU A 280 -14.79 -6.86 9.05
C GLU A 280 -14.53 -8.18 8.30
N SER A 281 -15.50 -8.69 7.54
CA SER A 281 -15.37 -9.88 6.70
C SER A 281 -14.78 -9.57 5.31
N CYS A 282 -14.38 -8.32 5.07
CA CYS A 282 -13.88 -7.86 3.76
C CYS A 282 -14.92 -7.99 2.64
N THR A 283 -16.21 -8.09 2.98
CA THR A 283 -17.33 -8.23 2.06
C THR A 283 -17.81 -6.86 1.59
N THR A 284 -18.08 -6.72 0.30
CA THR A 284 -18.61 -5.50 -0.31
C THR A 284 -20.14 -5.57 -0.49
N SER A 285 -20.73 -4.48 -0.95
CA SER A 285 -22.16 -4.45 -1.33
C SER A 285 -22.50 -5.33 -2.57
N VAL A 286 -21.50 -5.75 -3.33
CA VAL A 286 -21.67 -6.57 -4.54
C VAL A 286 -21.33 -8.03 -4.23
N PRO A 287 -22.31 -8.96 -4.28
CA PRO A 287 -22.07 -10.37 -3.99
C PRO A 287 -21.00 -10.97 -4.92
N GLY A 288 -19.98 -11.63 -4.33
CA GLY A 288 -18.84 -12.20 -5.05
C GLY A 288 -17.68 -11.23 -5.27
N VAL A 289 -17.81 -9.97 -4.82
CA VAL A 289 -16.71 -8.99 -4.79
C VAL A 289 -16.27 -8.74 -3.36
N PHE A 290 -14.98 -8.87 -3.12
CA PHE A 290 -14.33 -8.68 -1.82
C PHE A 290 -13.23 -7.65 -1.94
N VAL A 291 -12.84 -7.03 -0.83
CA VAL A 291 -11.76 -6.04 -0.82
C VAL A 291 -10.84 -6.27 0.36
N ALA A 292 -9.51 -6.20 0.14
CA ALA A 292 -8.52 -6.50 1.16
C ALA A 292 -7.36 -5.50 1.14
N GLY A 293 -6.78 -5.24 2.31
CA GLY A 293 -5.59 -4.41 2.45
C GLY A 293 -5.90 -2.92 2.49
N ASP A 294 -4.91 -2.14 2.08
CA ASP A 294 -4.90 -0.69 2.31
C ASP A 294 -5.83 0.11 1.40
N CYS A 295 -6.38 -0.51 0.36
CA CYS A 295 -7.40 0.09 -0.50
C CYS A 295 -8.79 0.14 0.17
N ARG A 296 -9.00 -0.62 1.23
CA ARG A 296 -10.24 -0.67 2.00
C ARG A 296 -10.29 0.43 3.08
N ARG A 297 -11.48 0.91 3.42
CA ARG A 297 -11.69 1.82 4.54
C ARG A 297 -11.32 1.14 5.87
N LYS A 298 -10.23 1.56 6.48
CA LYS A 298 -9.74 1.10 7.78
C LYS A 298 -8.83 2.13 8.43
N ARG A 299 -8.64 2.02 9.74
CA ARG A 299 -7.81 2.96 10.50
C ARG A 299 -6.32 2.65 10.40
N ILE A 300 -5.94 1.38 10.49
CA ILE A 300 -4.54 0.93 10.56
C ILE A 300 -4.14 0.30 9.24
N ARG A 301 -3.03 0.77 8.67
CA ARG A 301 -2.42 0.27 7.45
C ARG A 301 -1.01 -0.20 7.76
N GLN A 302 -0.84 -1.50 7.84
CA GLN A 302 0.41 -2.19 8.12
C GLN A 302 0.43 -3.50 7.32
N VAL A 303 1.62 -4.05 7.05
CA VAL A 303 1.76 -5.34 6.34
C VAL A 303 0.95 -6.44 7.01
N THR A 304 1.01 -6.53 8.34
CA THR A 304 0.27 -7.54 9.11
C THR A 304 -1.24 -7.38 9.00
N THR A 305 -1.77 -6.14 9.01
CA THR A 305 -3.21 -5.91 8.83
C THR A 305 -3.65 -6.11 7.38
N ALA A 306 -2.78 -5.86 6.41
CA ALA A 306 -3.04 -6.15 5.00
C ALA A 306 -3.08 -7.67 4.76
N ALA A 307 -2.13 -8.42 5.31
CA ALA A 307 -2.13 -9.88 5.25
C ALA A 307 -3.36 -10.49 5.95
N ALA A 308 -3.75 -9.97 7.11
CA ALA A 308 -4.97 -10.40 7.81
C ALA A 308 -6.22 -10.19 6.96
N ASP A 309 -6.39 -9.01 6.35
CA ASP A 309 -7.50 -8.74 5.42
C ASP A 309 -7.50 -9.74 4.25
N GLY A 310 -6.32 -10.05 3.69
CA GLY A 310 -6.19 -11.03 2.60
C GLY A 310 -6.71 -12.42 2.99
N ALA A 311 -6.35 -12.89 4.20
CA ALA A 311 -6.84 -14.16 4.73
C ALA A 311 -8.37 -14.15 4.90
N VAL A 312 -8.91 -13.07 5.49
CA VAL A 312 -10.35 -12.91 5.72
C VAL A 312 -11.12 -12.85 4.41
N ALA A 313 -10.69 -12.03 3.44
CA ALA A 313 -11.33 -11.91 2.14
C ALA A 313 -11.34 -13.24 1.37
N ALA A 314 -10.23 -13.98 1.42
CA ALA A 314 -10.15 -15.30 0.76
C ALA A 314 -11.12 -16.30 1.36
N LEU A 315 -11.20 -16.39 2.69
CA LEU A 315 -12.14 -17.29 3.35
C LEU A 315 -13.59 -16.91 3.07
N ALA A 316 -13.93 -15.62 3.13
CA ALA A 316 -15.25 -15.12 2.75
C ALA A 316 -15.60 -15.42 1.29
N ALA A 317 -14.64 -15.29 0.36
CA ALA A 317 -14.83 -15.67 -1.04
C ALA A 317 -15.02 -17.18 -1.22
N CYS A 318 -14.29 -18.02 -0.47
CA CYS A 318 -14.46 -19.46 -0.51
C CYS A 318 -15.86 -19.88 -0.01
N ASP A 319 -16.29 -19.32 1.12
CA ASP A 319 -17.64 -19.58 1.67
C ASP A 319 -18.75 -19.18 0.69
N TYR A 320 -18.62 -18.01 0.04
CA TYR A 320 -19.54 -17.58 -1.00
C TYR A 320 -19.63 -18.56 -2.17
N LEU A 321 -18.49 -19.07 -2.64
CA LEU A 321 -18.43 -20.02 -3.74
C LEU A 321 -19.02 -21.39 -3.36
N ASP A 322 -18.77 -21.85 -2.14
CA ASP A 322 -19.27 -23.15 -1.65
C ASP A 322 -20.78 -23.12 -1.45
N GLN A 323 -21.36 -22.01 -0.99
CA GLN A 323 -22.82 -21.81 -0.90
C GLN A 323 -23.49 -21.84 -2.27
N LYS A 324 -22.89 -21.18 -3.28
CA LYS A 324 -23.41 -21.21 -4.66
C LYS A 324 -23.30 -22.57 -5.35
N GLY A 325 -22.34 -23.39 -4.98
CA GLY A 325 -22.17 -24.74 -5.52
C GLY A 325 -23.15 -25.77 -4.95
N GLN A 326 -23.90 -25.40 -3.89
CA GLN A 326 -24.93 -26.26 -3.24
C GLN A 326 -26.36 -25.90 -3.67
N SER A 327 -26.56 -24.80 -4.38
CA SER A 327 -27.83 -24.35 -4.94
C SER A 327 -27.93 -24.68 -6.43
#